data_998d4a2e8661de2e6ac1cce53f71d27f
#
_entry.id   998d4a2e8661de2e6ac1cce53f71d27f
#
_cell.length_a   1.000
_cell.length_b   1.000
_cell.length_c   1.000
_cell.angle_alpha   90.00
_cell.angle_beta   90.00
_cell.angle_gamma   90.00
#
_symmetry.space_group_name_H-M   'P 1'
#
loop_
_entity.id
_entity.type
_entity.pdbx_description
1 polymer ?
#
loop_
_entity_poly.entity_id
_entity_poly.type
_entity_poly.pdbx_seq_one_letter_code
_entity_poly.pdbx_strand_id
1 'polypeptide(L)'
;MIRIGHGFDVHAFAENRRLWLGGIDIPFERGLAGHSDADVVLHAIMDALLGALALGDIGHFFPDSDVRYKAADSRALLCQVVDEIESRGYRVGNIDVTVIAERPKLAPHREAMRQTIAEDLRCAVECVSVKATTTEKLGFTGREEGIAAQAVALLLQVRE
;
A
#
# COMPACT_ATOMS: atom_id res chain seq x y z
N MET A 1 3.03 -8.40 -22.95
CA MET A 1 2.43 -9.34 -21.97
C MET A 1 1.87 -8.54 -20.82
N ILE A 2 0.75 -9.00 -20.23
CA ILE A 2 0.09 -8.38 -19.06
C ILE A 2 0.31 -9.30 -17.86
N ARG A 3 0.55 -8.72 -16.68
CA ARG A 3 0.64 -9.42 -15.41
C ARG A 3 -0.30 -8.77 -14.41
N ILE A 4 -0.95 -9.58 -13.59
CA ILE A 4 -1.87 -9.13 -12.54
C ILE A 4 -1.38 -9.68 -11.22
N GLY A 5 -1.39 -8.84 -10.17
CA GLY A 5 -1.12 -9.22 -8.81
C GLY A 5 -2.17 -8.67 -7.85
N HIS A 6 -2.32 -9.32 -6.71
CA HIS A 6 -3.19 -8.91 -5.63
C HIS A 6 -2.37 -8.85 -4.33
N GLY A 7 -2.60 -7.81 -3.54
CA GLY A 7 -2.02 -7.65 -2.22
C GLY A 7 -3.11 -7.44 -1.17
N PHE A 8 -2.87 -7.95 0.02
CA PHE A 8 -3.71 -7.75 1.20
C PHE A 8 -2.81 -7.53 2.41
N ASP A 9 -3.11 -6.51 3.20
CA ASP A 9 -2.40 -6.25 4.44
C ASP A 9 -3.33 -5.74 5.53
N VAL A 10 -2.96 -5.97 6.78
CA VAL A 10 -3.72 -5.56 7.97
C VAL A 10 -2.74 -5.09 9.04
N HIS A 11 -3.05 -3.95 9.66
CA HIS A 11 -2.34 -3.47 10.84
C HIS A 11 -3.33 -3.08 11.93
N ALA A 12 -2.99 -3.44 13.18
CA ALA A 12 -3.74 -3.02 14.35
C ALA A 12 -3.50 -1.54 14.64
N PHE A 13 -4.49 -0.85 15.23
CA PHE A 13 -4.27 0.48 15.77
C PHE A 13 -3.30 0.46 16.96
N ALA A 14 -2.54 1.52 17.08
CA ALA A 14 -1.60 1.74 18.19
C ALA A 14 -1.64 3.19 18.65
N GLU A 15 -1.51 3.37 19.96
CA GLU A 15 -1.41 4.70 20.57
C GLU A 15 -0.05 5.36 20.27
N ASN A 16 -0.02 6.69 20.33
CA ASN A 16 1.20 7.49 20.20
C ASN A 16 1.97 7.26 18.88
N ARG A 17 1.24 7.01 17.81
CA ARG A 17 1.79 6.89 16.46
C ARG A 17 0.99 7.74 15.49
N ARG A 18 1.68 8.27 14.49
CA ARG A 18 1.03 8.91 13.34
C ARG A 18 0.35 7.85 12.48
N LEU A 19 -0.74 8.24 11.83
CA LEU A 19 -1.45 7.39 10.88
C LEU A 19 -0.96 7.69 9.47
N TRP A 20 -0.20 6.76 8.92
CA TRP A 20 0.26 6.80 7.53
C TRP A 20 -0.60 5.89 6.67
N LEU A 21 -1.25 6.45 5.67
CA LEU A 21 -2.03 5.70 4.68
C LEU A 21 -1.80 6.26 3.29
N GLY A 22 -1.37 5.41 2.36
CA GLY A 22 -1.10 5.83 0.99
C GLY A 22 -0.01 6.89 0.86
N GLY A 23 0.97 6.87 1.77
CA GLY A 23 2.07 7.82 1.82
C GLY A 23 1.71 9.18 2.43
N ILE A 24 0.52 9.32 3.02
CA ILE A 24 -0.01 10.57 3.59
C ILE A 24 -0.13 10.42 5.11
N ASP A 25 0.32 11.46 5.83
CA ASP A 25 0.07 11.60 7.27
C ASP A 25 -1.37 12.10 7.49
N ILE A 26 -2.23 11.21 7.96
CA ILE A 26 -3.65 11.51 8.15
C ILE A 26 -3.89 11.92 9.60
N PRO A 27 -4.50 13.10 9.85
CA PRO A 27 -4.86 13.50 11.20
C PRO A 27 -5.84 12.52 11.84
N PHE A 28 -5.40 11.85 12.89
CA PHE A 28 -6.19 10.88 13.64
C PHE A 28 -5.57 10.65 15.01
N GLU A 29 -6.38 10.20 15.97
CA GLU A 29 -5.96 10.01 17.36
C GLU A 29 -5.02 8.82 17.58
N ARG A 30 -4.97 7.89 16.62
CA ARG A 30 -4.11 6.69 16.65
C ARG A 30 -3.42 6.49 15.30
N GLY A 31 -2.32 5.79 15.31
CA GLY A 31 -1.68 5.25 14.11
C GLY A 31 -1.81 3.74 14.02
N LEU A 32 -1.06 3.13 13.15
CA LEU A 32 -1.01 1.68 12.98
C LEU A 32 0.30 1.11 13.56
N ALA A 33 0.21 -0.07 14.14
CA ALA A 33 1.34 -0.79 14.70
C ALA A 33 2.12 -1.53 13.60
N GLY A 34 3.44 -1.47 13.67
CA GLY A 34 4.31 -2.19 12.73
C GLY A 34 5.78 -1.79 12.91
N HIS A 35 6.67 -2.51 12.22
CA HIS A 35 8.12 -2.25 12.24
C HIS A 35 8.52 -1.01 11.44
N SER A 36 7.78 -0.72 10.36
CA SER A 36 7.91 0.46 9.52
C SER A 36 6.97 1.57 10.00
N ASP A 37 6.60 2.50 9.13
CA ASP A 37 5.50 3.45 9.36
C ASP A 37 4.11 2.78 9.37
N ALA A 38 4.05 1.46 9.11
CA ALA A 38 2.83 0.65 9.07
C ALA A 38 1.78 1.15 8.06
N ASP A 39 2.20 1.71 6.93
CA ASP A 39 1.31 2.12 5.86
C ASP A 39 0.71 0.88 5.16
N VAL A 40 -0.45 0.47 5.63
CA VAL A 40 -1.14 -0.74 5.17
C VAL A 40 -1.51 -0.66 3.68
N VAL A 41 -1.74 0.54 3.15
CA VAL A 41 -2.07 0.77 1.74
C VAL A 41 -0.84 0.51 0.87
N LEU A 42 0.30 1.11 1.19
CA LEU A 42 1.53 0.92 0.42
C LEU A 42 2.04 -0.53 0.54
N HIS A 43 1.86 -1.18 1.70
CA HIS A 43 2.21 -2.59 1.86
C HIS A 43 1.39 -3.49 0.95
N ALA A 44 0.07 -3.28 0.87
CA ALA A 44 -0.79 -4.03 -0.04
C ALA A 44 -0.40 -3.81 -1.51
N ILE A 45 -0.06 -2.58 -1.89
CA ILE A 45 0.40 -2.25 -3.26
C ILE A 45 1.72 -2.99 -3.57
N MET A 46 2.69 -2.97 -2.66
CA MET A 46 3.97 -3.66 -2.86
C MET A 46 3.77 -5.16 -3.06
N ASP A 47 2.94 -5.79 -2.24
CA ASP A 47 2.62 -7.21 -2.39
C ASP A 47 1.92 -7.52 -3.72
N ALA A 48 1.03 -6.65 -4.18
CA ALA A 48 0.39 -6.79 -5.47
C ALA A 48 1.41 -6.72 -6.63
N LEU A 49 2.35 -5.77 -6.57
CA LEU A 49 3.40 -5.61 -7.57
C LEU A 49 4.33 -6.82 -7.62
N LEU A 50 4.81 -7.26 -6.46
CA LEU A 50 5.70 -8.42 -6.35
C LEU A 50 4.99 -9.70 -6.79
N GLY A 51 3.74 -9.90 -6.36
CA GLY A 51 2.92 -11.04 -6.74
C GLY A 51 2.66 -11.11 -8.25
N ALA A 52 2.48 -9.97 -8.92
CA ALA A 52 2.29 -9.91 -10.38
C ALA A 52 3.45 -10.54 -11.15
N LEU A 53 4.67 -10.45 -10.65
CA LEU A 53 5.88 -11.03 -11.24
C LEU A 53 6.33 -12.33 -10.55
N ALA A 54 5.52 -12.88 -9.64
CA ALA A 54 5.85 -14.09 -8.87
C ALA A 54 7.16 -13.96 -8.06
N LEU A 55 7.40 -12.78 -7.47
CA LEU A 55 8.60 -12.48 -6.70
C LEU A 55 8.43 -12.66 -5.18
N GLY A 56 7.29 -13.21 -4.75
CA GLY A 56 6.97 -13.37 -3.34
C GLY A 56 6.26 -12.14 -2.77
N ASP A 57 6.63 -11.76 -1.59
CA ASP A 57 6.00 -10.68 -0.82
C ASP A 57 7.03 -9.73 -0.19
N ILE A 58 6.53 -8.67 0.48
CA ILE A 58 7.39 -7.69 1.14
C ILE A 58 8.18 -8.29 2.31
N GLY A 59 7.68 -9.30 2.98
CA GLY A 59 8.40 -10.00 4.06
C GLY A 59 9.64 -10.72 3.55
N HIS A 60 9.59 -11.23 2.33
CA HIS A 60 10.74 -11.80 1.65
C HIS A 60 11.74 -10.72 1.18
N PHE A 61 11.23 -9.62 0.62
CA PHE A 61 12.04 -8.52 0.07
C PHE A 61 12.66 -7.64 1.16
N PHE A 62 11.90 -7.37 2.23
CA PHE A 62 12.29 -6.51 3.35
C PHE A 62 12.06 -7.22 4.69
N PRO A 63 12.90 -8.20 5.06
CA PRO A 63 12.70 -8.97 6.28
C PRO A 63 12.71 -8.09 7.54
N ASP A 64 11.77 -8.30 8.45
CA ASP A 64 11.69 -7.61 9.75
C ASP A 64 12.94 -7.80 10.61
N SER A 65 13.68 -8.89 10.38
CA SER A 65 14.97 -9.18 11.02
C SER A 65 16.09 -8.25 10.57
N ASP A 66 15.92 -7.54 9.46
CA ASP A 66 16.92 -6.61 8.93
C ASP A 66 16.72 -5.21 9.54
N VAL A 67 17.70 -4.78 10.34
CA VAL A 67 17.68 -3.50 11.04
C VAL A 67 17.57 -2.28 10.09
N ARG A 68 17.95 -2.45 8.81
CA ARG A 68 17.83 -1.39 7.81
C ARG A 68 16.38 -0.98 7.56
N TYR A 69 15.41 -1.86 7.82
CA TYR A 69 13.98 -1.62 7.58
C TYR A 69 13.19 -1.25 8.83
N LYS A 70 13.87 -1.19 9.98
CA LYS A 70 13.25 -0.70 11.21
C LYS A 70 12.89 0.78 11.05
N ALA A 71 11.63 1.12 11.32
CA ALA A 71 11.09 2.47 11.12
C ALA A 71 11.23 2.99 9.68
N ALA A 72 11.27 2.08 8.70
CA ALA A 72 11.43 2.45 7.30
C ALA A 72 10.22 3.25 6.78
N ASP A 73 10.51 4.19 5.90
CA ASP A 73 9.52 4.90 5.10
C ASP A 73 9.00 3.97 4.00
N SER A 74 7.73 3.61 4.07
CA SER A 74 7.11 2.71 3.09
C SER A 74 7.11 3.27 1.67
N ARG A 75 7.14 4.60 1.48
CA ARG A 75 7.33 5.19 0.15
C ARG A 75 8.70 4.83 -0.44
N ALA A 76 9.74 4.89 0.37
CA ALA A 76 11.09 4.50 -0.08
C ALA A 76 11.14 3.00 -0.44
N LEU A 77 10.48 2.15 0.34
CA LEU A 77 10.37 0.71 0.04
C LEU A 77 9.59 0.48 -1.26
N LEU A 78 8.49 1.19 -1.46
CA LEU A 78 7.70 1.11 -2.70
C LEU A 78 8.54 1.49 -3.91
N CYS A 79 9.33 2.56 -3.84
CA CYS A 79 10.24 2.94 -4.92
C CYS A 79 11.24 1.83 -5.26
N GLN A 80 11.78 1.13 -4.25
CA GLN A 80 12.67 -0.02 -4.49
C GLN A 80 11.95 -1.18 -5.18
N VAL A 81 10.69 -1.44 -4.83
CA VAL A 81 9.88 -2.44 -5.53
C VAL A 81 9.64 -2.03 -6.98
N VAL A 82 9.36 -0.75 -7.24
CA VAL A 82 9.19 -0.24 -8.61
C VAL A 82 10.49 -0.37 -9.41
N ASP A 83 11.64 -0.06 -8.81
CA ASP A 83 12.95 -0.29 -9.47
C ASP A 83 13.12 -1.75 -9.90
N GLU A 84 12.74 -2.70 -9.04
CA GLU A 84 12.79 -4.13 -9.36
C GLU A 84 11.85 -4.50 -10.50
N ILE A 85 10.62 -3.96 -10.52
CA ILE A 85 9.63 -4.18 -11.59
C ILE A 85 10.18 -3.66 -12.92
N GLU A 86 10.74 -2.45 -12.93
CA GLU A 86 11.31 -1.83 -14.13
C GLU A 86 12.55 -2.57 -14.64
N SER A 87 13.42 -3.02 -13.73
CA SER A 87 14.61 -3.82 -14.11
C SER A 87 14.27 -5.11 -14.85
N ARG A 88 13.06 -5.62 -14.63
CA ARG A 88 12.54 -6.83 -15.30
C ARG A 88 11.78 -6.52 -16.59
N GLY A 89 11.79 -5.29 -17.06
CA GLY A 89 11.13 -4.87 -18.29
C GLY A 89 9.62 -4.71 -18.17
N TYR A 90 9.11 -4.38 -16.97
CA TYR A 90 7.71 -4.10 -16.74
C TYR A 90 7.51 -2.69 -16.22
N ARG A 91 6.32 -2.17 -16.38
CA ARG A 91 5.87 -0.91 -15.79
C ARG A 91 4.48 -1.07 -15.23
N VAL A 92 4.10 -0.21 -14.32
CA VAL A 92 2.74 -0.16 -13.79
C VAL A 92 1.78 0.28 -14.90
N GLY A 93 0.73 -0.51 -15.13
CA GLY A 93 -0.38 -0.15 -16.00
C GLY A 93 -1.46 0.60 -15.23
N ASN A 94 -1.94 -0.01 -14.15
CA ASN A 94 -2.82 0.65 -13.19
C ASN A 94 -2.84 -0.08 -11.84
N ILE A 95 -3.31 0.64 -10.82
CA ILE A 95 -3.52 0.13 -9.46
C ILE A 95 -4.94 0.45 -9.04
N ASP A 96 -5.60 -0.50 -8.40
CA ASP A 96 -6.87 -0.29 -7.70
C ASP A 96 -6.74 -0.73 -6.25
N VAL A 97 -7.04 0.19 -5.32
CA VAL A 97 -6.92 -0.04 -3.88
C VAL A 97 -8.29 0.12 -3.22
N THR A 98 -8.59 -0.78 -2.29
CA THR A 98 -9.72 -0.65 -1.37
C THR A 98 -9.18 -0.63 0.06
N VAL A 99 -9.43 0.45 0.77
CA VAL A 99 -9.13 0.59 2.20
C VAL A 99 -10.36 0.25 3.00
N ILE A 100 -10.22 -0.64 3.99
CA ILE A 100 -11.31 -1.10 4.83
C ILE A 100 -11.08 -0.56 6.24
N ALA A 101 -11.88 0.43 6.63
CA ALA A 101 -11.77 1.12 7.91
C ALA A 101 -13.10 1.74 8.32
N GLU A 102 -13.45 1.66 9.59
CA GLU A 102 -14.58 2.41 10.14
C GLU A 102 -14.24 3.91 10.28
N ARG A 103 -13.07 4.21 10.79
CA ARG A 103 -12.51 5.55 10.98
C ARG A 103 -11.00 5.55 10.73
N PRO A 104 -10.40 6.68 10.34
CA PRO A 104 -11.03 7.94 9.96
C PRO A 104 -11.72 7.86 8.60
N LYS A 105 -12.51 8.91 8.27
CA LYS A 105 -13.03 9.07 6.90
C LYS A 105 -11.90 9.44 5.96
N LEU A 106 -11.76 8.70 4.87
CA LEU A 106 -10.64 8.84 3.93
C LEU A 106 -10.97 9.69 2.70
N ALA A 107 -12.25 9.97 2.46
CA ALA A 107 -12.66 10.76 1.29
C ALA A 107 -11.93 12.10 1.15
N PRO A 108 -11.67 12.89 2.23
CA PRO A 108 -10.92 14.14 2.11
C PRO A 108 -9.44 13.95 1.71
N HIS A 109 -8.89 12.75 1.91
CA HIS A 109 -7.47 12.45 1.70
C HIS A 109 -7.21 11.65 0.42
N ARG A 110 -8.26 11.16 -0.22
CA ARG A 110 -8.16 10.23 -1.34
C ARG A 110 -7.33 10.78 -2.49
N GLU A 111 -7.54 12.05 -2.87
CA GLU A 111 -6.82 12.64 -3.99
C GLU A 111 -5.32 12.80 -3.69
N ALA A 112 -4.97 13.23 -2.49
CA ALA A 112 -3.57 13.33 -2.05
C ALA A 112 -2.90 11.94 -2.03
N MET A 113 -3.60 10.92 -1.58
CA MET A 113 -3.11 9.53 -1.64
C MET A 113 -2.85 9.08 -3.07
N ARG A 114 -3.79 9.32 -3.99
CA ARG A 114 -3.66 8.97 -5.40
C ARG A 114 -2.42 9.62 -6.04
N GLN A 115 -2.25 10.92 -5.80
CA GLN A 115 -1.11 11.68 -6.35
C GLN A 115 0.22 11.13 -5.81
N THR A 116 0.31 10.90 -4.51
CA THR A 116 1.53 10.37 -3.89
C THR A 116 1.87 8.96 -4.40
N ILE A 117 0.87 8.09 -4.48
CA ILE A 117 1.04 6.73 -5.02
C ILE A 117 1.47 6.77 -6.49
N ALA A 118 0.83 7.61 -7.31
CA ALA A 118 1.17 7.74 -8.72
C ALA A 118 2.61 8.22 -8.94
N GLU A 119 3.06 9.18 -8.12
CA GLU A 119 4.44 9.66 -8.13
C GLU A 119 5.43 8.53 -7.86
N ASP A 120 5.21 7.76 -6.78
CA ASP A 120 6.10 6.66 -6.40
C ASP A 120 6.06 5.50 -7.40
N LEU A 121 4.90 5.25 -8.03
CA LEU A 121 4.73 4.22 -9.08
C LEU A 121 5.19 4.66 -10.46
N ARG A 122 5.54 5.94 -10.64
CA ARG A 122 5.97 6.53 -11.93
C ARG A 122 4.92 6.36 -13.01
N CYS A 123 3.66 6.56 -12.66
CA CYS A 123 2.53 6.48 -13.59
C CYS A 123 1.62 7.72 -13.47
N ALA A 124 0.71 7.87 -14.43
CA ALA A 124 -0.27 8.94 -14.38
C ALA A 124 -1.27 8.73 -13.22
N VAL A 125 -1.77 9.82 -12.64
CA VAL A 125 -2.71 9.73 -11.51
C VAL A 125 -4.01 9.02 -11.87
N GLU A 126 -4.40 9.07 -13.14
CA GLU A 126 -5.56 8.35 -13.69
C GLU A 126 -5.41 6.83 -13.63
N CYS A 127 -4.18 6.34 -13.48
CA CYS A 127 -3.88 4.92 -13.33
C CYS A 127 -3.99 4.44 -11.87
N VAL A 128 -4.29 5.32 -10.93
CA VAL A 128 -4.38 5.00 -9.51
C VAL A 128 -5.79 5.24 -9.01
N SER A 129 -6.47 4.19 -8.58
CA SER A 129 -7.77 4.23 -7.92
C SER A 129 -7.60 3.95 -6.43
N VAL A 130 -8.19 4.78 -5.59
CA VAL A 130 -8.28 4.58 -4.15
C VAL A 130 -9.74 4.69 -3.73
N LYS A 131 -10.28 3.62 -3.16
CA LYS A 131 -11.63 3.54 -2.61
C LYS A 131 -11.54 3.19 -1.14
N ALA A 132 -12.53 3.57 -0.37
CA ALA A 132 -12.65 3.21 1.03
C ALA A 132 -14.05 2.67 1.32
N THR A 133 -14.13 1.72 2.24
CA THR A 133 -15.38 1.16 2.73
C THR A 133 -15.28 0.87 4.22
N THR A 134 -16.43 0.87 4.90
CA THR A 134 -16.57 0.27 6.21
C THR A 134 -16.93 -1.21 6.07
N THR A 135 -16.97 -1.92 7.19
CA THR A 135 -17.56 -3.27 7.26
C THR A 135 -18.88 -3.27 8.02
N GLU A 136 -19.59 -2.14 8.04
CA GLU A 136 -20.89 -2.00 8.72
C GLU A 136 -20.82 -2.46 10.19
N LYS A 137 -19.75 -2.09 10.87
CA LYS A 137 -19.45 -2.45 12.28
C LYS A 137 -19.24 -3.95 12.51
N LEU A 138 -19.01 -4.72 11.46
CA LEU A 138 -18.73 -6.16 11.55
C LEU A 138 -17.22 -6.43 11.54
N GLY A 139 -16.82 -7.42 12.31
CA GLY A 139 -15.46 -7.92 12.37
C GLY A 139 -14.45 -6.94 13.01
N PHE A 140 -13.17 -7.23 12.85
CA PHE A 140 -12.10 -6.45 13.50
C PHE A 140 -12.01 -5.02 12.99
N THR A 141 -12.23 -4.78 11.70
CA THR A 141 -12.28 -3.42 11.16
C THR A 141 -13.51 -2.69 11.68
N GLY A 142 -14.64 -3.37 11.76
CA GLY A 142 -15.91 -2.82 12.28
C GLY A 142 -15.86 -2.49 13.78
N ARG A 143 -15.03 -3.19 14.56
CA ARG A 143 -14.77 -2.91 15.97
C ARG A 143 -13.63 -1.90 16.16
N GLU A 144 -13.11 -1.33 15.09
CA GLU A 144 -12.00 -0.35 15.13
C GLU A 144 -10.73 -0.92 15.80
N GLU A 145 -10.42 -2.18 15.57
CA GLU A 145 -9.20 -2.82 16.06
C GLU A 145 -8.01 -2.55 15.13
N GLY A 146 -8.29 -2.26 13.86
CA GLY A 146 -7.27 -2.00 12.86
C GLY A 146 -7.86 -1.57 11.52
N ILE A 147 -6.97 -1.45 10.55
CA ILE A 147 -7.29 -1.13 9.15
C ILE A 147 -6.76 -2.25 8.26
N ALA A 148 -7.55 -2.64 7.27
CA ALA A 148 -7.13 -3.53 6.20
C ALA A 148 -7.07 -2.78 4.87
N ALA A 149 -6.24 -3.25 3.95
CA ALA A 149 -6.20 -2.77 2.58
C ALA A 149 -6.04 -3.93 1.62
N GLN A 150 -6.68 -3.79 0.46
CA GLN A 150 -6.49 -4.68 -0.67
C GLN A 150 -6.03 -3.85 -1.87
N ALA A 151 -5.14 -4.40 -2.65
CA ALA A 151 -4.67 -3.78 -3.88
C ALA A 151 -4.64 -4.79 -5.02
N VAL A 152 -5.00 -4.33 -6.20
CA VAL A 152 -4.79 -5.06 -7.45
C VAL A 152 -3.86 -4.24 -8.33
N ALA A 153 -2.82 -4.89 -8.85
CA ALA A 153 -1.86 -4.29 -9.77
C ALA A 153 -1.94 -4.94 -11.14
N LEU A 154 -1.96 -4.13 -12.17
CA LEU A 154 -1.76 -4.58 -13.55
C LEU A 154 -0.42 -4.03 -14.02
N LEU A 155 0.46 -4.92 -14.45
CA LEU A 155 1.75 -4.59 -15.04
C LEU A 155 1.74 -4.85 -16.54
N LEU A 156 2.40 -3.98 -17.27
CA LEU A 156 2.58 -4.05 -18.72
C LEU A 156 4.05 -4.29 -19.02
N GLN A 157 4.32 -5.29 -19.85
CA GLN A 157 5.68 -5.49 -20.37
C GLN A 157 6.03 -4.33 -21.31
N VAL A 158 7.16 -3.71 -21.06
CA VAL A 158 7.73 -2.71 -21.95
C VAL A 158 8.29 -3.45 -23.17
N ARG A 159 7.85 -3.08 -24.37
CA ARG A 159 8.44 -3.59 -25.62
C ARG A 159 9.73 -2.81 -25.88
N GLU A 160 10.78 -3.52 -26.17
CA GLU A 160 11.98 -2.95 -26.76
C GLU A 160 11.67 -2.31 -28.12
#